data_f948b779b954f5e573793c857cb561e5
#
_entry.id   f948b779b954f5e573793c857cb561e5
#
_cell.length_a   1.000
_cell.length_b   1.000
_cell.length_c   1.000
_cell.angle_alpha   90.00
_cell.angle_beta   90.00
_cell.angle_gamma   90.00
#
_symmetry.space_group_name_H-M   'P 1'
#
loop_
_entity.id
_entity.type
_entity.pdbx_description
1 polymer ?
#
loop_
_entity_poly.entity_id
_entity_poly.type
_entity_poly.pdbx_seq_one_letter_code
_entity_poly.pdbx_strand_id
1 'polypeptide(L)'
;MGRDDGMEWLRSRGFLPSHDRLMGETVESMSIVWSGVRWRCAILSSGMWAAYREIDAFGSRCVAYGDSPSEALDELVSSIERGGWMMETLWRVMSR
;
A
#
# COMPACT_ATOMS: atom_id res chain seq x y z
N MET A 1 15.46 4.63 2.11
CA MET A 1 15.45 4.90 0.65
C MET A 1 14.78 6.24 0.41
N GLY A 2 15.44 7.10 -0.34
CA GLY A 2 14.90 8.42 -0.67
C GLY A 2 13.69 8.34 -1.59
N ARG A 3 12.95 9.44 -1.66
CA ARG A 3 11.73 9.53 -2.45
C ARG A 3 11.96 9.17 -3.94
N ASP A 4 12.96 9.79 -4.56
CA ASP A 4 13.20 9.60 -6.00
C ASP A 4 13.65 8.18 -6.31
N ASP A 5 14.50 7.60 -5.47
CA ASP A 5 14.96 6.23 -5.62
C ASP A 5 13.81 5.24 -5.48
N GLY A 6 12.93 5.46 -4.52
CA GLY A 6 11.76 4.63 -4.31
C GLY A 6 10.76 4.73 -5.45
N MET A 7 10.51 5.92 -5.95
CA MET A 7 9.62 6.12 -7.10
C MET A 7 10.18 5.47 -8.36
N GLU A 8 11.49 5.57 -8.58
CA GLU A 8 12.13 4.92 -9.72
C GLU A 8 12.07 3.40 -9.62
N TRP A 9 12.28 2.86 -8.42
CA TRP A 9 12.14 1.43 -8.18
C TRP A 9 10.73 0.94 -8.54
N LEU A 10 9.70 1.68 -8.11
CA LEU A 10 8.30 1.35 -8.43
C LEU A 10 8.04 1.44 -9.94
N ARG A 11 8.53 2.50 -10.57
CA ARG A 11 8.37 2.68 -12.03
C ARG A 11 9.01 1.52 -12.79
N SER A 12 10.17 1.07 -12.35
CA SER A 12 10.87 -0.05 -12.99
C SER A 12 10.08 -1.36 -12.93
N ARG A 13 9.12 -1.46 -12.03
CA ARG A 13 8.25 -2.62 -11.88
C ARG A 13 6.87 -2.45 -12.50
N GLY A 14 6.69 -1.38 -13.27
CA GLY A 14 5.45 -1.14 -14.00
C GLY A 14 4.41 -0.34 -13.25
N PHE A 15 4.72 0.19 -12.08
CA PHE A 15 3.82 1.11 -11.38
C PHE A 15 3.75 2.42 -12.14
N LEU A 16 2.56 3.01 -12.16
CA LEU A 16 2.30 4.29 -12.82
C LEU A 16 1.97 5.36 -11.78
N PRO A 17 2.36 6.63 -12.04
CA PRO A 17 2.07 7.72 -11.12
C PRO A 17 0.58 7.89 -10.87
N SER A 18 0.23 8.19 -9.64
CA SER A 18 -1.12 8.52 -9.24
C SER A 18 -1.07 9.45 -8.02
N HIS A 19 -2.22 9.96 -7.61
CA HIS A 19 -2.37 10.76 -6.40
C HIS A 19 -3.45 10.14 -5.55
N ASP A 20 -3.30 10.26 -4.23
CA ASP A 20 -4.29 9.71 -3.32
C ASP A 20 -4.25 10.50 -2.01
N ARG A 21 -5.20 10.21 -1.14
CA ARG A 21 -5.18 10.68 0.24
C ARG A 21 -4.97 9.48 1.14
N LEU A 22 -4.02 9.60 2.02
CA LEU A 22 -3.68 8.53 2.95
C LEU A 22 -3.39 9.16 4.31
N MET A 23 -4.06 8.67 5.34
CA MET A 23 -3.89 9.19 6.71
C MET A 23 -4.09 10.70 6.81
N GLY A 24 -5.06 11.22 6.05
CA GLY A 24 -5.40 12.64 6.10
C GLY A 24 -4.52 13.55 5.26
N GLU A 25 -3.52 13.03 4.59
CA GLU A 25 -2.66 13.83 3.72
C GLU A 25 -2.78 13.43 2.25
N THR A 26 -2.57 14.40 1.38
CA THR A 26 -2.46 14.13 -0.07
C THR A 26 -1.04 13.64 -0.34
N VAL A 27 -0.93 12.49 -0.98
CA VAL A 27 0.35 11.86 -1.25
C VAL A 27 0.53 11.59 -2.74
N GLU A 28 1.77 11.69 -3.20
CA GLU A 28 2.13 11.10 -4.48
C GLU A 28 2.21 9.61 -4.30
N SER A 29 1.47 8.88 -5.11
CA SER A 29 1.47 7.44 -5.08
C SER A 29 1.79 6.87 -6.44
N MET A 30 2.15 5.60 -6.45
CA MET A 30 2.33 4.80 -7.65
C MET A 30 1.39 3.62 -7.53
N SER A 31 0.79 3.22 -8.65
CA SER A 31 -0.14 2.10 -8.63
C SER A 31 0.07 1.15 -9.79
N ILE A 32 -0.25 -0.11 -9.56
CA ILE A 32 -0.25 -1.15 -10.57
C ILE A 32 -1.50 -2.02 -10.39
N VAL A 33 -2.06 -2.51 -11.47
CA VAL A 33 -3.10 -3.53 -11.42
C VAL A 33 -2.43 -4.88 -11.68
N TRP A 34 -2.53 -5.78 -10.72
CA TRP A 34 -1.94 -7.09 -10.82
C TRP A 34 -2.94 -8.13 -10.31
N SER A 35 -3.20 -9.15 -11.13
CA SER A 35 -4.21 -10.17 -10.83
C SER A 35 -5.60 -9.58 -10.53
N GLY A 36 -5.96 -8.52 -11.25
CA GLY A 36 -7.26 -7.87 -11.08
C GLY A 36 -7.35 -6.96 -9.85
N VAL A 37 -6.27 -6.77 -9.14
CA VAL A 37 -6.22 -5.97 -7.91
C VAL A 37 -5.30 -4.78 -8.13
N ARG A 38 -5.73 -3.61 -7.67
CA ARG A 38 -4.89 -2.40 -7.71
C ARG A 38 -4.07 -2.32 -6.43
N TRP A 39 -2.77 -2.34 -6.61
CA TRP A 39 -1.79 -2.16 -5.54
C TRP A 39 -1.23 -0.75 -5.61
N ARG A 40 -1.09 -0.11 -4.47
CA ARG A 40 -0.58 1.26 -4.40
C ARG A 40 0.57 1.34 -3.41
N CYS A 41 1.47 2.29 -3.69
CA CYS A 41 2.58 2.58 -2.80
C CYS A 41 2.82 4.09 -2.81
N ALA A 42 3.03 4.68 -1.65
CA ALA A 42 3.22 6.10 -1.50
C ALA A 42 4.28 6.40 -0.46
N ILE A 43 4.90 7.58 -0.56
CA ILE A 43 5.76 8.08 0.51
C ILE A 43 4.98 9.10 1.32
N LEU A 44 5.02 8.93 2.64
CA LEU A 44 4.38 9.85 3.58
C LEU A 44 5.30 11.04 3.87
N SER A 45 4.75 12.10 4.41
CA SER A 45 5.52 13.29 4.81
C SER A 45 6.61 12.97 5.82
N SER A 46 6.42 11.90 6.59
CA SER A 46 7.42 11.41 7.55
C SER A 46 8.65 10.77 6.90
N GLY A 47 8.59 10.47 5.60
CA GLY A 47 9.61 9.70 4.90
C GLY A 47 9.36 8.20 4.89
N MET A 48 8.35 7.73 5.61
CA MET A 48 7.95 6.34 5.62
C MET A 48 7.21 6.00 4.33
N TRP A 49 7.47 4.81 3.80
CA TRP A 49 6.71 4.28 2.66
C TRP A 49 5.51 3.49 3.16
N ALA A 50 4.40 3.64 2.46
CA ALA A 50 3.18 2.91 2.72
C ALA A 50 2.76 2.15 1.48
N ALA A 51 2.45 0.88 1.63
CA ALA A 51 1.85 0.06 0.58
C ALA A 51 0.43 -0.29 1.01
N TYR A 52 -0.53 -0.21 0.11
CA TYR A 52 -1.90 -0.41 0.48
C TYR A 52 -2.74 -0.90 -0.69
N ARG A 53 -3.86 -1.52 -0.36
CA ARG A 53 -4.87 -1.93 -1.33
C ARG A 53 -6.23 -1.98 -0.66
N GLU A 54 -7.28 -1.90 -1.45
CA GLU A 54 -8.63 -2.08 -0.98
C GLU A 54 -8.91 -3.57 -0.75
N ILE A 55 -9.63 -3.88 0.30
CA ILE A 55 -9.94 -5.25 0.71
C ILE A 55 -11.43 -5.59 0.62
N ASP A 56 -12.28 -4.60 0.37
CA ASP A 56 -13.72 -4.82 0.19
C ASP A 56 -14.32 -3.78 -0.75
N ALA A 57 -15.61 -3.93 -1.03
CA ALA A 57 -16.36 -3.04 -1.91
C ALA A 57 -16.69 -1.69 -1.28
N PHE A 58 -16.40 -1.50 0.00
CA PHE A 58 -16.70 -0.28 0.74
C PHE A 58 -15.51 0.67 0.83
N GLY A 59 -14.40 0.33 0.18
CA GLY A 59 -13.21 1.15 0.17
C GLY A 59 -12.32 1.00 1.40
N SER A 60 -12.55 -0.03 2.21
CA SER A 60 -11.64 -0.34 3.31
C SER A 60 -10.29 -0.74 2.78
N ARG A 61 -9.23 -0.32 3.45
CA ARG A 61 -7.86 -0.53 2.99
C ARG A 61 -7.05 -1.33 3.99
N CYS A 62 -6.18 -2.19 3.47
CA CYS A 62 -5.10 -2.78 4.23
C CYS A 62 -3.85 -1.98 3.92
N VAL A 63 -3.14 -1.52 4.95
CA VAL A 63 -1.95 -0.67 4.80
C VAL A 63 -0.80 -1.31 5.56
N ALA A 64 0.36 -1.32 4.94
CA ALA A 64 1.61 -1.75 5.56
C ALA A 64 2.67 -0.67 5.33
N TYR A 65 3.67 -0.64 6.19
CA TYR A 65 4.69 0.41 6.19
C TYR A 65 6.08 -0.21 6.10
N GLY A 66 7.03 0.58 5.60
CA GLY A 66 8.41 0.19 5.52
C GLY A 66 9.32 1.37 5.20
N ASP A 67 10.62 1.15 5.27
CA ASP A 67 11.62 2.16 4.96
C ASP A 67 11.85 2.30 3.45
N SER A 68 11.31 1.40 2.68
CA SER A 68 11.38 1.40 1.22
C SER A 68 10.06 0.87 0.64
N PRO A 69 9.76 1.15 -0.63
CA PRO A 69 8.57 0.58 -1.27
C PRO A 69 8.58 -0.95 -1.29
N SER A 70 9.74 -1.54 -1.52
CA SER A 70 9.91 -3.00 -1.50
C SER A 70 9.53 -3.58 -0.14
N GLU A 71 10.03 -3.00 0.93
CA GLU A 71 9.75 -3.44 2.29
C GLU A 71 8.27 -3.28 2.64
N ALA A 72 7.67 -2.14 2.29
CA ALA A 72 6.26 -1.90 2.53
C ALA A 72 5.37 -2.89 1.75
N LEU A 73 5.71 -3.17 0.50
CA LEU A 73 4.97 -4.13 -0.32
C LEU A 73 5.11 -5.56 0.21
N ASP A 74 6.31 -5.95 0.62
CA ASP A 74 6.56 -7.27 1.21
C ASP A 74 5.74 -7.45 2.49
N GLU A 75 5.70 -6.44 3.32
CA GLU A 75 4.90 -6.47 4.55
C GLU A 75 3.42 -6.55 4.25
N LEU A 76 2.95 -5.82 3.24
CA LEU A 76 1.56 -5.88 2.81
C LEU A 76 1.18 -7.28 2.33
N VAL A 77 1.99 -7.86 1.44
CA VAL A 77 1.76 -9.22 0.92
C VAL A 77 1.78 -10.23 2.05
N SER A 78 2.75 -10.14 2.95
CA SER A 78 2.85 -11.02 4.10
C SER A 78 1.63 -10.93 5.01
N SER A 79 1.14 -9.73 5.24
CA SER A 79 -0.06 -9.51 6.05
C SER A 79 -1.29 -10.15 5.40
N ILE A 80 -1.42 -10.01 4.08
CA ILE A 80 -2.53 -10.61 3.34
C ILE A 80 -2.44 -12.13 3.37
N GLU A 81 -1.26 -12.69 3.13
CA GLU A 81 -1.06 -14.14 3.13
C GLU A 81 -1.29 -14.77 4.50
N ARG A 82 -0.72 -14.17 5.56
CA ARG A 82 -0.90 -14.64 6.93
C ARG A 82 -2.36 -14.63 7.36
N GLY A 83 -3.07 -13.66 6.86
CA GLY A 83 -4.37 -13.36 7.36
C GLY A 83 -5.47 -13.27 6.32
N GLY A 84 -5.40 -13.97 5.21
CA GLY A 84 -6.44 -13.86 4.20
C GLY A 84 -7.84 -13.93 4.82
N TRP A 85 -8.08 -14.90 5.68
CA TRP A 85 -9.28 -15.00 6.49
C TRP A 85 -9.17 -14.16 7.78
N MET A 86 -7.99 -14.10 8.38
CA MET A 86 -7.74 -13.32 9.59
C MET A 86 -7.82 -11.83 9.34
N MET A 87 -7.37 -11.37 8.19
CA MET A 87 -7.52 -9.96 7.84
C MET A 87 -8.98 -9.56 7.81
N GLU A 88 -9.82 -10.39 7.26
CA GLU A 88 -11.24 -10.15 7.27
C GLU A 88 -11.77 -10.09 8.71
N THR A 89 -11.34 -11.03 9.54
CA THR A 89 -11.73 -11.06 10.96
C THR A 89 -11.15 -9.87 11.71
N LEU A 90 -9.87 -9.60 11.53
CA LEU A 90 -9.20 -8.48 12.18
C LEU A 90 -9.83 -7.17 11.75
N TRP A 91 -10.12 -7.02 10.48
CA TRP A 91 -10.82 -5.88 9.95
C TRP A 91 -12.17 -5.67 10.64
N ARG A 92 -12.94 -6.73 10.80
CA ARG A 92 -14.22 -6.68 11.52
C ARG A 92 -14.05 -6.23 12.96
N VAL A 93 -13.02 -6.72 13.63
CA VAL A 93 -12.71 -6.29 15.00
C VAL A 93 -12.32 -4.84 15.06
N MET A 94 -11.47 -4.39 14.14
CA MET A 94 -11.00 -3.00 14.11
C MET A 94 -12.06 -2.00 13.69
N SER A 95 -13.06 -2.44 12.94
CA SER A 95 -14.13 -1.57 12.46
C SER A 95 -15.32 -1.48 13.41
N ARG A 96 -15.27 -2.14 14.53
CA ARG A 96 -16.34 -2.09 15.56
C ARG A 96 -16.31 -0.83 16.39
#